data_e5522a595107d5bd9f9b0c6f1d95d8fa
#
_entry.id   e5522a595107d5bd9f9b0c6f1d95d8fa
#
_cell.length_a   1.000
_cell.length_b   1.000
_cell.length_c   1.000
_cell.angle_alpha   90.00
_cell.angle_beta   90.00
_cell.angle_gamma   90.00
#
_symmetry.space_group_name_H-M   'P 1'
#
loop_
_entity.id
_entity.type
_entity.pdbx_description
1 polymer ?
#
loop_
_entity_poly.entity_id
_entity_poly.type
_entity_poly.pdbx_seq_one_letter_code
_entity_poly.pdbx_strand_id
1 'polypeptide(L)'
;MKQNLNYLLFASGLLLSCINAEAIDFITQKGQPETATVSWTPVSNVKSYEATVQGNGVNTKVDDHLIRQYHDYIRVDVPGLKSGDYTIAIKALDASGTTIDEGTTATLSVVPQNREGFAFFNDVVPGGYNSDGTPKQDAIIIYVSKNSVNTVTSPVKDKKGKATSYTGLANILAARSKGYDKTPLIIRVIGTINATDFEGLKDGNYINFQGGNNTDRLFENVTIEGVGSDATLKGYGICLKRTRGIEIRNLGIMLFGDDAVSLDTDNSNIWIHNNDFYYGSPGHDSDQKKGDGTIDTKYRSTKITISYNHFFDSGKVMGCGGATGEDASLLMTFHHNWFDHTDSRCPRLHYTTAHIYNNYYDGVATYGIGNTTESNAFVEQNVFRNVNRPMMISGQGTDKYDSTTGTYSLKGTFSGQDGGMTKAYDNLFLENTPKLVYQTENPTQFDAYLVTTRSEQLPDTVKSVTGGWAYSNFDTSDSMYVSVPTPVDQVVDNVKAYSGRLDGGDLAWQFDNSVDDKNHDVNTSLKQAITDYESSLVGIQAEDGITTGIHNPTVNFIDDTQEYNLSGQRISSSYHGIVVKKGKKYLRK
;
A
#
# COMPACT_ATOMS: atom_id res chain seq x y z
N MET A 1 96.31 15.82 14.05
CA MET A 1 95.80 14.62 13.42
C MET A 1 94.49 14.29 14.13
N LYS A 2 93.36 14.60 13.50
CA LYS A 2 91.99 14.28 14.01
C LYS A 2 91.32 13.41 12.95
N GLN A 3 91.04 12.16 13.30
CA GLN A 3 90.20 11.28 12.45
C GLN A 3 88.75 11.60 12.67
N ASN A 4 88.01 11.87 11.55
CA ASN A 4 86.61 11.99 11.54
C ASN A 4 86.01 10.62 11.22
N LEU A 5 85.13 10.11 12.10
CA LEU A 5 84.36 8.89 11.96
C LEU A 5 82.93 9.29 11.49
N ASN A 6 82.58 8.96 10.24
CA ASN A 6 81.27 9.15 9.70
C ASN A 6 80.36 7.98 10.12
N TYR A 7 79.30 8.27 10.88
CA TYR A 7 78.17 7.35 11.12
C TYR A 7 77.14 7.51 10.00
N LEU A 8 76.92 6.44 9.23
CA LEU A 8 75.80 6.30 8.33
C LEU A 8 74.57 5.85 9.12
N LEU A 9 73.54 6.72 9.28
CA LEU A 9 72.22 6.34 9.78
C LEU A 9 71.39 5.79 8.61
N PHE A 10 71.08 4.49 8.66
CA PHE A 10 69.97 3.93 7.83
C PHE A 10 68.65 4.26 8.49
N ALA A 11 67.90 5.20 7.92
CA ALA A 11 66.51 5.41 8.24
C ALA A 11 65.65 4.43 7.40
N SER A 12 65.19 3.34 8.04
CA SER A 12 64.16 2.49 7.46
C SER A 12 62.82 3.23 7.53
N GLY A 13 62.45 3.87 6.42
CA GLY A 13 61.12 4.43 6.27
C GLY A 13 60.09 3.31 6.15
N LEU A 14 59.27 3.12 7.18
CA LEU A 14 57.99 2.43 7.04
C LEU A 14 57.10 3.29 6.16
N LEU A 15 56.91 2.88 4.92
CA LEU A 15 55.79 3.35 4.12
C LEU A 15 54.51 2.75 4.73
N LEU A 16 53.83 3.50 5.59
CA LEU A 16 52.40 3.29 5.81
C LEU A 16 51.72 3.62 4.50
N SER A 17 51.35 2.63 3.72
CA SER A 17 50.32 2.79 2.69
C SER A 17 49.01 3.14 3.42
N CYS A 18 48.68 4.43 3.46
CA CYS A 18 47.30 4.83 3.70
C CYS A 18 46.47 4.20 2.57
N ILE A 19 45.86 3.07 2.84
CA ILE A 19 44.73 2.60 2.05
C ILE A 19 43.68 3.69 2.28
N ASN A 20 43.45 4.57 1.30
CA ASN A 20 42.26 5.39 1.28
C ASN A 20 41.10 4.39 1.21
N ALA A 21 40.43 4.14 2.34
CA ALA A 21 39.15 3.48 2.33
C ALA A 21 38.25 4.38 1.48
N GLU A 22 37.84 3.91 0.33
CA GLU A 22 36.81 4.59 -0.45
C GLU A 22 35.56 4.57 0.43
N ALA A 23 34.99 5.75 0.72
CA ALA A 23 33.78 5.85 1.53
C ALA A 23 32.61 5.21 0.78
N ILE A 24 31.74 4.48 1.50
CA ILE A 24 30.50 3.90 0.94
C ILE A 24 29.80 4.94 0.04
N ASP A 25 29.60 4.60 -1.22
CA ASP A 25 28.95 5.46 -2.22
C ASP A 25 27.42 5.34 -2.10
N PHE A 26 26.82 6.25 -1.33
CA PHE A 26 25.38 6.27 -1.08
C PHE A 26 24.61 6.79 -2.29
N ILE A 27 23.63 6.01 -2.75
CA ILE A 27 22.71 6.34 -3.86
C ILE A 27 21.45 7.02 -3.31
N THR A 28 20.86 6.45 -2.26
CA THR A 28 19.64 6.96 -1.62
C THR A 28 19.85 7.12 -0.12
N GLN A 29 19.36 8.23 0.44
CA GLN A 29 19.38 8.51 1.87
C GLN A 29 18.08 9.26 2.20
N LYS A 30 17.08 8.58 2.80
CA LYS A 30 15.75 9.14 3.05
C LYS A 30 15.22 8.76 4.42
N GLY A 31 14.66 9.75 5.15
CA GLY A 31 13.68 9.51 6.19
C GLY A 31 12.28 9.48 5.57
N GLN A 32 11.46 8.53 6.00
CA GLN A 32 10.10 8.30 5.52
C GLN A 32 9.17 8.11 6.71
N PRO A 33 7.85 7.94 6.53
CA PRO A 33 6.98 7.63 7.66
C PRO A 33 7.43 6.35 8.40
N GLU A 34 7.89 6.54 9.65
CA GLU A 34 8.37 5.49 10.57
C GLU A 34 9.44 4.54 10.00
N THR A 35 10.16 4.99 8.97
CA THR A 35 11.17 4.19 8.26
C THR A 35 12.36 5.07 7.87
N ALA A 36 13.57 4.53 7.99
CA ALA A 36 14.76 5.12 7.39
C ALA A 36 15.27 4.20 6.27
N THR A 37 15.54 4.78 5.10
CA THR A 37 15.96 4.06 3.89
C THR A 37 17.32 4.54 3.43
N VAL A 38 18.21 3.60 3.11
CA VAL A 38 19.51 3.87 2.50
C VAL A 38 19.81 2.82 1.42
N SER A 39 20.40 3.27 0.32
CA SER A 39 20.99 2.36 -0.68
C SER A 39 22.36 2.87 -1.09
N TRP A 40 23.21 1.94 -1.53
CA TRP A 40 24.59 2.24 -1.92
C TRP A 40 25.10 1.29 -3.01
N THR A 41 26.17 1.72 -3.69
CA THR A 41 26.87 0.93 -4.70
C THR A 41 27.55 -0.28 -4.04
N PRO A 42 27.43 -1.51 -4.59
CA PRO A 42 28.08 -2.69 -4.04
C PRO A 42 29.62 -2.53 -3.96
N VAL A 43 30.21 -2.83 -2.81
CA VAL A 43 31.66 -2.78 -2.58
C VAL A 43 32.32 -4.06 -3.12
N SER A 44 33.44 -3.91 -3.80
CA SER A 44 34.21 -5.06 -4.33
C SER A 44 34.79 -5.90 -3.20
N ASN A 45 34.83 -7.23 -3.36
CA ASN A 45 35.35 -8.22 -2.40
C ASN A 45 34.62 -8.24 -1.04
N VAL A 46 33.44 -7.64 -0.94
CA VAL A 46 32.60 -7.72 0.25
C VAL A 46 32.03 -9.13 0.41
N LYS A 47 31.90 -9.60 1.65
CA LYS A 47 31.21 -10.85 1.99
C LYS A 47 29.89 -10.58 2.68
N SER A 48 29.80 -9.52 3.48
CA SER A 48 28.61 -9.08 4.18
C SER A 48 28.69 -7.61 4.53
N TYR A 49 27.56 -7.03 4.88
CA TYR A 49 27.48 -5.68 5.42
C TYR A 49 26.96 -5.70 6.86
N GLU A 50 27.42 -4.77 7.67
CA GLU A 50 26.78 -4.42 8.94
C GLU A 50 26.17 -3.03 8.81
N ALA A 51 24.90 -2.91 9.16
CA ALA A 51 24.21 -1.64 9.25
C ALA A 51 23.84 -1.34 10.71
N THR A 52 24.05 -0.12 11.17
CA THR A 52 23.68 0.33 12.52
C THR A 52 22.89 1.63 12.42
N VAL A 53 21.66 1.63 12.93
CA VAL A 53 20.83 2.83 13.03
C VAL A 53 21.12 3.55 14.34
N GLN A 54 21.33 4.87 14.26
CA GLN A 54 21.65 5.73 15.40
C GLN A 54 20.82 7.01 15.36
N GLY A 55 20.37 7.48 16.51
CA GLY A 55 19.61 8.72 16.66
C GLY A 55 18.37 8.53 17.54
N ASN A 56 17.80 9.61 18.01
CA ASN A 56 16.57 9.65 18.82
C ASN A 56 16.53 8.61 19.98
N GLY A 57 17.69 8.36 20.61
CA GLY A 57 17.84 7.37 21.69
C GLY A 57 18.05 5.94 21.23
N VAL A 58 18.10 5.68 19.94
CA VAL A 58 18.40 4.35 19.34
C VAL A 58 19.88 4.26 18.97
N ASN A 59 20.50 3.11 19.23
CA ASN A 59 21.79 2.71 18.70
C ASN A 59 21.79 1.19 18.58
N THR A 60 21.32 0.67 17.44
CA THR A 60 21.02 -0.75 17.30
C THR A 60 21.50 -1.28 15.95
N LYS A 61 22.14 -2.46 15.95
CA LYS A 61 22.42 -3.19 14.71
C LYS A 61 21.11 -3.52 14.00
N VAL A 62 21.06 -3.26 12.71
CA VAL A 62 19.95 -3.63 11.82
C VAL A 62 20.01 -5.13 11.56
N ASP A 63 18.83 -5.77 11.51
CA ASP A 63 18.71 -7.20 11.20
C ASP A 63 19.19 -7.49 9.77
N ASP A 64 19.94 -8.57 9.60
CA ASP A 64 20.53 -8.95 8.33
C ASP A 64 19.50 -9.30 7.23
N HIS A 65 18.23 -9.60 7.60
CA HIS A 65 17.14 -9.73 6.62
C HIS A 65 16.77 -8.38 5.97
N LEU A 66 17.07 -7.27 6.60
CA LEU A 66 16.80 -5.94 6.05
C LEU A 66 17.91 -5.46 5.10
N ILE A 67 19.04 -6.16 5.04
CA ILE A 67 20.14 -5.92 4.09
C ILE A 67 19.88 -6.75 2.83
N ARG A 68 19.53 -6.07 1.74
CA ARG A 68 19.05 -6.70 0.50
C ARG A 68 19.90 -6.28 -0.67
N GLN A 69 20.27 -7.25 -1.49
CA GLN A 69 21.02 -7.05 -2.74
C GLN A 69 20.06 -7.00 -3.91
N TYR A 70 20.14 -5.94 -4.68
CA TYR A 70 19.50 -5.78 -5.98
C TYR A 70 20.53 -5.86 -7.10
N HIS A 71 20.11 -5.79 -8.36
CA HIS A 71 21.06 -5.92 -9.49
C HIS A 71 22.18 -4.88 -9.44
N ASP A 72 21.88 -3.64 -9.11
CA ASP A 72 22.81 -2.52 -9.21
C ASP A 72 23.15 -1.86 -7.86
N TYR A 73 22.48 -2.24 -6.77
CA TYR A 73 22.66 -1.61 -5.47
C TYR A 73 22.37 -2.57 -4.30
N ILE A 74 22.87 -2.19 -3.14
CA ILE A 74 22.48 -2.76 -1.85
C ILE A 74 21.53 -1.78 -1.18
N ARG A 75 20.51 -2.28 -0.47
CA ARG A 75 19.49 -1.46 0.20
C ARG A 75 19.20 -1.97 1.61
N VAL A 76 18.96 -1.02 2.50
CA VAL A 76 18.42 -1.23 3.85
C VAL A 76 17.22 -0.32 4.03
N ASP A 77 16.11 -0.87 4.50
CA ASP A 77 14.99 -0.12 5.08
C ASP A 77 14.83 -0.56 6.53
N VAL A 78 14.76 0.41 7.43
CA VAL A 78 14.62 0.19 8.88
C VAL A 78 13.24 0.65 9.31
N PRO A 79 12.19 -0.19 9.21
CA PRO A 79 10.84 0.14 9.66
C PRO A 79 10.72 0.00 11.19
N GLY A 80 9.78 0.74 11.77
CA GLY A 80 9.51 0.72 13.21
C GLY A 80 10.32 1.76 13.99
N LEU A 81 10.68 2.87 13.35
CA LEU A 81 11.34 4.00 14.00
C LEU A 81 10.30 5.04 14.44
N LYS A 82 10.46 5.56 15.64
CA LYS A 82 9.75 6.75 16.11
C LYS A 82 10.16 7.97 15.28
N SER A 83 9.27 8.95 15.12
CA SER A 83 9.62 10.21 14.44
C SER A 83 10.82 10.91 15.10
N GLY A 84 11.74 11.41 14.27
CA GLY A 84 12.97 12.06 14.70
C GLY A 84 14.11 11.90 13.70
N ASP A 85 15.29 12.35 14.07
CA ASP A 85 16.48 12.35 13.22
C ASP A 85 17.37 11.15 13.51
N TYR A 86 17.81 10.48 12.45
CA TYR A 86 18.63 9.29 12.49
C TYR A 86 19.79 9.36 11.50
N THR A 87 20.81 8.53 11.72
CA THR A 87 21.83 8.17 10.74
C THR A 87 21.94 6.66 10.67
N ILE A 88 22.42 6.13 9.54
CA ILE A 88 22.72 4.71 9.37
C ILE A 88 24.20 4.59 9.02
N ALA A 89 24.96 3.93 9.89
CA ALA A 89 26.35 3.57 9.64
C ALA A 89 26.40 2.21 8.94
N ILE A 90 27.16 2.12 7.83
CA ILE A 90 27.36 0.91 7.04
C ILE A 90 28.84 0.52 7.12
N LYS A 91 29.12 -0.77 7.34
CA LYS A 91 30.45 -1.39 7.20
C LYS A 91 30.39 -2.53 6.19
N ALA A 92 31.29 -2.51 5.23
CA ALA A 92 31.52 -3.61 4.31
C ALA A 92 32.60 -4.53 4.89
N LEU A 93 32.30 -5.83 5.01
CA LEU A 93 33.19 -6.82 5.63
C LEU A 93 33.65 -7.82 4.58
N ASP A 94 34.94 -8.16 4.60
CA ASP A 94 35.52 -9.23 3.80
C ASP A 94 35.21 -10.64 4.37
N ALA A 95 35.73 -11.69 3.75
CA ALA A 95 35.53 -13.06 4.17
C ALA A 95 36.15 -13.40 5.56
N SER A 96 37.06 -12.57 6.06
CA SER A 96 37.64 -12.71 7.39
C SER A 96 36.89 -11.93 8.47
N GLY A 97 35.85 -11.14 8.06
CA GLY A 97 35.13 -10.23 8.94
C GLY A 97 35.85 -8.90 9.19
N THR A 98 36.88 -8.60 8.40
CA THR A 98 37.58 -7.31 8.49
C THR A 98 36.83 -6.26 7.70
N THR A 99 36.67 -5.06 8.28
CA THR A 99 36.11 -3.91 7.59
C THR A 99 37.02 -3.47 6.46
N ILE A 100 36.51 -3.49 5.21
CA ILE A 100 37.25 -3.07 4.01
C ILE A 100 36.76 -1.73 3.50
N ASP A 101 35.53 -1.31 3.90
CA ASP A 101 34.95 -0.01 3.60
C ASP A 101 33.91 0.35 4.64
N GLU A 102 33.67 1.63 4.89
CA GLU A 102 32.63 2.10 5.80
C GLU A 102 32.13 3.50 5.45
N GLY A 103 30.90 3.81 5.87
CA GLY A 103 30.32 5.13 5.68
C GLY A 103 29.11 5.34 6.61
N THR A 104 28.78 6.60 6.83
CA THR A 104 27.61 7.00 7.61
C THR A 104 26.78 7.98 6.79
N THR A 105 25.46 7.77 6.76
CA THR A 105 24.52 8.63 6.00
C THR A 105 24.52 10.06 6.54
N ALA A 106 24.01 10.99 5.73
CA ALA A 106 23.48 12.26 6.21
C ALA A 106 22.30 11.99 7.18
N THR A 107 21.84 13.03 7.85
CA THR A 107 20.65 12.94 8.73
C THR A 107 19.41 12.54 7.94
N LEU A 108 18.69 11.52 8.42
CA LEU A 108 17.46 10.98 7.88
C LEU A 108 16.32 11.40 8.82
N SER A 109 15.49 12.34 8.39
CA SER A 109 14.36 12.82 9.21
C SER A 109 13.14 11.91 9.01
N VAL A 110 12.87 11.05 9.98
CA VAL A 110 11.72 10.13 10.02
C VAL A 110 10.51 10.90 10.55
N VAL A 111 9.37 10.78 9.86
CA VAL A 111 8.10 11.42 10.22
C VAL A 111 7.09 10.39 10.73
N PRO A 112 6.03 10.79 11.48
CA PRO A 112 5.03 9.84 11.94
C PRO A 112 4.09 9.44 10.80
N GLN A 113 3.45 8.28 10.91
CA GLN A 113 2.27 7.91 10.12
C GLN A 113 1.03 8.68 10.61
N ASN A 114 0.11 8.99 9.71
CA ASN A 114 -1.18 9.58 10.06
C ASN A 114 -2.13 8.49 10.60
N ARG A 115 -2.38 8.52 11.91
CA ARG A 115 -3.25 7.58 12.64
C ARG A 115 -4.62 8.19 12.93
N GLU A 116 -5.27 8.74 11.91
CA GLU A 116 -6.64 9.24 12.00
C GLU A 116 -7.64 8.17 11.52
N GLY A 117 -8.87 8.25 12.02
CA GLY A 117 -9.96 7.42 11.53
C GLY A 117 -10.48 6.38 12.52
N PHE A 118 -11.54 5.71 12.09
CA PHE A 118 -12.27 4.77 12.95
C PHE A 118 -11.47 3.54 13.38
N ALA A 119 -10.40 3.16 12.67
CA ALA A 119 -9.54 2.04 13.08
C ALA A 119 -8.92 2.23 14.47
N PHE A 120 -8.77 3.49 14.90
CA PHE A 120 -8.15 3.85 16.17
C PHE A 120 -9.13 4.08 17.32
N PHE A 121 -10.42 3.81 17.10
CA PHE A 121 -11.45 3.96 18.13
C PHE A 121 -11.20 3.03 19.34
N ASN A 122 -11.54 3.54 20.53
CA ASN A 122 -11.38 2.90 21.83
C ASN A 122 -9.90 2.66 22.17
N ASP A 123 -9.02 3.59 21.79
CA ASP A 123 -7.58 3.56 22.07
C ASP A 123 -6.86 2.30 21.55
N VAL A 124 -7.44 1.65 20.55
CA VAL A 124 -6.80 0.51 19.87
C VAL A 124 -5.85 1.04 18.80
N VAL A 125 -4.59 0.67 18.89
CA VAL A 125 -3.63 0.86 17.78
C VAL A 125 -3.56 -0.46 17.01
N PRO A 126 -4.01 -0.51 15.74
CA PRO A 126 -3.93 -1.72 14.93
C PRO A 126 -2.51 -2.23 14.77
N GLY A 127 -2.36 -3.55 14.58
CA GLY A 127 -1.08 -4.17 14.26
C GLY A 127 -0.16 -4.43 15.45
N GLY A 128 1.10 -4.68 15.11
CA GLY A 128 2.19 -4.98 16.03
C GLY A 128 2.97 -3.76 16.54
N TYR A 129 2.55 -2.53 16.15
CA TYR A 129 3.22 -1.29 16.48
C TYR A 129 2.47 -0.45 17.52
N ASN A 130 3.19 0.40 18.24
CA ASN A 130 2.67 1.46 19.09
C ASN A 130 2.24 2.68 18.26
N SER A 131 1.56 3.63 18.89
CA SER A 131 1.16 4.89 18.24
C SER A 131 2.32 5.78 17.81
N ASP A 132 3.51 5.58 18.35
CA ASP A 132 4.74 6.30 17.97
C ASP A 132 5.55 5.58 16.87
N GLY A 133 5.02 4.48 16.30
CA GLY A 133 5.65 3.71 15.24
C GLY A 133 6.65 2.65 15.70
N THR A 134 6.96 2.57 16.99
CA THR A 134 7.86 1.53 17.51
C THR A 134 7.13 0.18 17.66
N PRO A 135 7.81 -0.96 17.51
CA PRO A 135 7.19 -2.26 17.80
C PRO A 135 6.63 -2.32 19.22
N LYS A 136 5.45 -2.93 19.38
CA LYS A 136 4.85 -3.18 20.70
C LYS A 136 5.77 -4.05 21.53
N GLN A 137 5.68 -3.91 22.85
CA GLN A 137 6.43 -4.77 23.77
C GLN A 137 6.15 -6.25 23.46
N ASP A 138 7.19 -7.08 23.50
CA ASP A 138 7.18 -8.50 23.18
C ASP A 138 6.71 -8.85 21.76
N ALA A 139 6.67 -7.88 20.84
CA ALA A 139 6.33 -8.16 19.45
C ALA A 139 7.31 -9.17 18.84
N ILE A 140 6.76 -10.18 18.21
CA ILE A 140 7.52 -11.15 17.42
C ILE A 140 7.60 -10.59 15.99
N ILE A 141 8.82 -10.48 15.45
CA ILE A 141 9.06 -10.07 14.06
C ILE A 141 9.53 -11.29 13.30
N ILE A 142 8.85 -11.61 12.19
CA ILE A 142 9.27 -12.65 11.25
C ILE A 142 9.45 -12.05 9.86
N TYR A 143 10.44 -12.56 9.14
CA TYR A 143 10.72 -12.17 7.77
C TYR A 143 10.32 -13.30 6.83
N VAL A 144 9.61 -12.95 5.77
CA VAL A 144 9.15 -13.92 4.78
C VAL A 144 9.49 -13.45 3.36
N SER A 145 10.16 -14.32 2.64
CA SER A 145 10.47 -14.20 1.22
C SER A 145 9.93 -15.40 0.46
N LYS A 146 10.07 -15.43 -0.86
CA LYS A 146 9.75 -16.64 -1.65
C LYS A 146 10.50 -17.89 -1.16
N ASN A 147 11.71 -17.72 -0.59
CA ASN A 147 12.53 -18.84 -0.10
C ASN A 147 12.16 -19.27 1.32
N SER A 148 11.66 -18.36 2.15
CA SER A 148 11.43 -18.62 3.58
C SER A 148 9.96 -18.74 3.98
N VAL A 149 9.00 -18.40 3.12
CA VAL A 149 7.56 -18.41 3.44
C VAL A 149 7.07 -19.75 3.99
N ASN A 150 7.63 -20.87 3.53
CA ASN A 150 7.29 -22.22 3.99
C ASN A 150 8.20 -22.75 5.11
N THR A 151 9.29 -22.06 5.44
CA THR A 151 10.31 -22.54 6.39
C THR A 151 10.50 -21.62 7.59
N VAL A 152 9.99 -20.39 7.56
CA VAL A 152 10.04 -19.45 8.68
C VAL A 152 9.42 -20.07 9.93
N THR A 153 9.99 -19.79 11.10
CA THR A 153 9.50 -20.32 12.37
C THR A 153 9.02 -19.23 13.30
N SER A 154 7.95 -19.52 14.06
CA SER A 154 7.48 -18.62 15.12
C SER A 154 6.85 -19.45 16.26
N PRO A 155 7.07 -19.05 17.52
CA PRO A 155 6.32 -19.63 18.64
C PRO A 155 4.88 -19.11 18.63
N VAL A 156 3.93 -20.00 18.97
CA VAL A 156 2.52 -19.65 19.16
C VAL A 156 2.05 -20.25 20.48
N LYS A 157 1.39 -19.44 21.32
CA LYS A 157 0.89 -19.85 22.65
C LYS A 157 -0.45 -20.57 22.54
N ASP A 158 -0.59 -21.64 23.28
CA ASP A 158 -1.87 -22.38 23.44
C ASP A 158 -2.76 -21.75 24.55
N LYS A 159 -3.90 -22.35 24.81
CA LYS A 159 -4.86 -21.92 25.86
C LYS A 159 -4.30 -21.91 27.30
N LYS A 160 -3.15 -22.54 27.53
CA LYS A 160 -2.45 -22.59 28.83
C LYS A 160 -1.25 -21.63 28.85
N GLY A 161 -1.05 -20.86 27.79
CA GLY A 161 0.11 -19.94 27.61
C GLY A 161 1.41 -20.67 27.23
N LYS A 162 1.38 -21.99 26.97
CA LYS A 162 2.55 -22.74 26.53
C LYS A 162 2.86 -22.41 25.07
N ALA A 163 4.05 -21.91 24.79
CA ALA A 163 4.55 -21.65 23.45
C ALA A 163 5.02 -22.95 22.77
N THR A 164 4.65 -23.12 21.51
CA THR A 164 5.12 -24.18 20.63
C THR A 164 5.57 -23.53 19.31
N SER A 165 6.75 -23.88 18.82
CA SER A 165 7.25 -23.39 17.54
C SER A 165 6.55 -24.09 16.39
N TYR A 166 6.11 -23.29 15.40
CA TYR A 166 5.50 -23.74 14.16
C TYR A 166 6.37 -23.31 12.98
N THR A 167 6.43 -24.11 11.93
CA THR A 167 7.22 -23.88 10.72
C THR A 167 6.32 -23.62 9.53
N GLY A 168 6.67 -22.61 8.73
CA GLY A 168 5.90 -22.10 7.60
C GLY A 168 4.80 -21.12 8.00
N LEU A 169 4.65 -20.04 7.23
CA LEU A 169 3.70 -18.97 7.53
C LEU A 169 2.27 -19.49 7.67
N ALA A 170 1.82 -20.37 6.77
CA ALA A 170 0.48 -20.97 6.84
C ALA A 170 0.22 -21.70 8.18
N ASN A 171 1.18 -22.48 8.66
CA ASN A 171 1.06 -23.22 9.91
C ASN A 171 1.09 -22.30 11.14
N ILE A 172 1.89 -21.23 11.10
CA ILE A 172 1.93 -20.20 12.14
C ILE A 172 0.56 -19.53 12.25
N LEU A 173 -0.02 -19.10 11.13
CA LEU A 173 -1.33 -18.46 11.07
C LEU A 173 -2.44 -19.43 11.50
N ALA A 174 -2.41 -20.68 11.06
CA ALA A 174 -3.35 -21.72 11.46
C ALA A 174 -3.29 -22.03 12.97
N ALA A 175 -2.11 -22.00 13.59
CA ALA A 175 -1.97 -22.15 15.03
C ALA A 175 -2.56 -20.94 15.79
N ARG A 176 -2.31 -19.71 15.30
CA ARG A 176 -2.87 -18.48 15.86
C ARG A 176 -4.39 -18.36 15.66
N SER A 177 -4.95 -19.01 14.66
CA SER A 177 -6.40 -18.99 14.39
C SER A 177 -7.26 -19.57 15.53
N LYS A 178 -6.66 -20.29 16.46
CA LYS A 178 -7.33 -20.73 17.70
C LYS A 178 -7.69 -19.55 18.62
N GLY A 179 -7.12 -18.37 18.39
CA GLY A 179 -7.40 -17.12 19.08
C GLY A 179 -6.93 -17.05 20.54
N TYR A 180 -5.97 -17.89 20.93
CA TYR A 180 -5.39 -17.86 22.28
C TYR A 180 -4.16 -16.96 22.37
N ASP A 181 -3.35 -16.93 21.34
CA ASP A 181 -2.14 -16.10 21.30
C ASP A 181 -2.47 -14.69 20.82
N LYS A 182 -2.28 -13.73 21.71
CA LYS A 182 -2.48 -12.28 21.46
C LYS A 182 -1.17 -11.52 21.38
N THR A 183 -0.02 -12.22 21.43
CA THR A 183 1.30 -11.61 21.31
C THR A 183 1.37 -10.83 19.99
N PRO A 184 1.79 -9.56 19.97
CA PRO A 184 1.91 -8.82 18.72
C PRO A 184 2.84 -9.54 17.73
N LEU A 185 2.42 -9.62 16.47
CA LEU A 185 3.19 -10.26 15.41
C LEU A 185 3.36 -9.28 14.24
N ILE A 186 4.59 -9.10 13.79
CA ILE A 186 4.93 -8.31 12.61
C ILE A 186 5.50 -9.27 11.56
N ILE A 187 4.80 -9.38 10.44
CA ILE A 187 5.19 -10.20 9.29
C ILE A 187 5.76 -9.26 8.23
N ARG A 188 7.07 -9.32 8.03
CA ARG A 188 7.81 -8.51 7.05
C ARG A 188 8.01 -9.29 5.75
N VAL A 189 7.30 -8.89 4.71
CA VAL A 189 7.39 -9.45 3.37
C VAL A 189 8.56 -8.81 2.63
N ILE A 190 9.43 -9.62 2.01
CA ILE A 190 10.59 -9.17 1.26
C ILE A 190 10.52 -9.70 -0.18
N GLY A 191 10.57 -8.79 -1.15
CA GLY A 191 10.46 -9.12 -2.57
C GLY A 191 9.10 -9.69 -2.97
N THR A 192 9.02 -10.31 -4.11
CA THR A 192 7.78 -10.91 -4.64
C THR A 192 7.60 -12.34 -4.11
N ILE A 193 6.42 -12.62 -3.56
CA ILE A 193 5.98 -13.99 -3.23
C ILE A 193 4.80 -14.32 -4.14
N ASN A 194 4.99 -15.28 -5.04
CA ASN A 194 3.93 -15.77 -5.92
C ASN A 194 3.04 -16.79 -5.20
N ALA A 195 1.82 -16.97 -5.68
CA ALA A 195 0.93 -18.03 -5.18
C ALA A 195 1.57 -19.42 -5.23
N THR A 196 2.43 -19.68 -6.22
CA THR A 196 3.17 -20.93 -6.39
C THR A 196 4.29 -21.14 -5.37
N ASP A 197 4.79 -20.06 -4.75
CA ASP A 197 5.85 -20.13 -3.73
C ASP A 197 5.27 -20.44 -2.35
N PHE A 198 3.96 -20.24 -2.14
CA PHE A 198 3.31 -20.30 -0.85
C PHE A 198 2.42 -21.54 -0.70
N GLU A 199 2.88 -22.52 0.06
CA GLU A 199 2.07 -23.69 0.44
C GLU A 199 1.01 -23.33 1.47
N GLY A 200 -0.22 -23.80 1.26
CA GLY A 200 -1.30 -23.63 2.25
C GLY A 200 -2.09 -22.33 2.15
N LEU A 201 -2.10 -21.68 0.98
CA LEU A 201 -3.09 -20.64 0.70
C LEU A 201 -4.51 -21.23 0.80
N LYS A 202 -5.41 -20.55 1.53
CA LYS A 202 -6.79 -20.98 1.65
C LYS A 202 -7.51 -20.86 0.30
N ASP A 203 -8.06 -21.98 -0.17
CA ASP A 203 -8.77 -22.09 -1.44
C ASP A 203 -7.92 -21.62 -2.65
N GLY A 204 -6.58 -21.56 -2.47
CA GLY A 204 -5.65 -21.03 -3.47
C GLY A 204 -5.65 -19.49 -3.63
N ASN A 205 -6.50 -18.78 -2.86
CA ASN A 205 -6.73 -17.36 -3.09
C ASN A 205 -6.23 -16.43 -1.99
N TYR A 206 -6.01 -16.92 -0.75
CA TYR A 206 -5.79 -16.02 0.37
C TYR A 206 -4.74 -16.48 1.38
N ILE A 207 -3.94 -15.54 1.88
CA ILE A 207 -3.42 -15.60 3.25
C ILE A 207 -4.61 -15.36 4.19
N ASN A 208 -4.81 -16.26 5.15
CA ASN A 208 -6.00 -16.24 5.99
C ASN A 208 -5.69 -15.85 7.44
N PHE A 209 -6.12 -14.67 7.86
CA PHE A 209 -6.11 -14.20 9.24
C PHE A 209 -7.49 -14.47 9.84
N GLN A 210 -7.61 -15.57 10.55
CA GLN A 210 -8.90 -16.01 11.06
C GLN A 210 -8.85 -16.30 12.55
N GLY A 211 -9.80 -15.75 13.31
CA GLY A 211 -10.02 -16.09 14.71
C GLY A 211 -10.88 -17.34 14.92
N GLY A 212 -11.00 -17.78 16.17
CA GLY A 212 -11.90 -18.85 16.56
C GLY A 212 -13.38 -18.47 16.42
N ASN A 213 -14.28 -19.43 16.66
CA ASN A 213 -15.72 -19.21 16.47
C ASN A 213 -16.40 -18.40 17.60
N ASN A 214 -15.68 -18.05 18.66
CA ASN A 214 -16.21 -17.26 19.78
C ASN A 214 -15.62 -15.85 19.73
N THR A 215 -16.40 -14.86 20.18
CA THR A 215 -16.01 -13.43 20.21
C THR A 215 -14.81 -13.13 21.11
N ASP A 216 -14.49 -13.99 22.07
CA ASP A 216 -13.31 -13.92 22.94
C ASP A 216 -12.04 -14.52 22.32
N ARG A 217 -12.17 -15.15 21.15
CA ARG A 217 -11.07 -15.82 20.44
C ARG A 217 -10.76 -15.19 19.07
N LEU A 218 -10.69 -13.88 19.04
CA LEU A 218 -10.32 -13.16 17.83
C LEU A 218 -8.83 -13.38 17.49
N PHE A 219 -8.50 -13.31 16.22
CA PHE A 219 -7.13 -13.19 15.75
C PHE A 219 -6.71 -11.73 15.89
N GLU A 220 -5.64 -11.43 16.64
CA GLU A 220 -5.37 -10.06 17.05
C GLU A 220 -3.91 -9.64 16.93
N ASN A 221 -3.71 -8.29 16.86
CA ASN A 221 -2.42 -7.61 16.98
C ASN A 221 -1.40 -8.07 15.93
N VAL A 222 -1.79 -8.10 14.67
CA VAL A 222 -0.90 -8.51 13.58
C VAL A 222 -0.74 -7.40 12.56
N THR A 223 0.51 -7.08 12.23
CA THR A 223 0.88 -6.30 11.06
C THR A 223 1.45 -7.24 9.99
N ILE A 224 0.98 -7.10 8.75
CA ILE A 224 1.69 -7.59 7.57
C ILE A 224 2.16 -6.39 6.77
N GLU A 225 3.46 -6.31 6.56
CA GLU A 225 4.09 -5.16 5.92
C GLU A 225 5.13 -5.56 4.89
N GLY A 226 5.23 -4.79 3.83
CA GLY A 226 6.32 -4.91 2.87
C GLY A 226 7.58 -4.17 3.34
N VAL A 227 8.74 -4.73 3.04
CA VAL A 227 10.04 -4.10 3.27
C VAL A 227 10.55 -3.54 1.95
N GLY A 228 10.78 -2.23 1.89
CA GLY A 228 11.21 -1.55 0.67
C GLY A 228 10.05 -1.24 -0.29
N SER A 229 10.36 -1.08 -1.56
CA SER A 229 9.40 -0.66 -2.59
C SER A 229 8.91 -1.80 -3.48
N ASP A 230 9.41 -3.03 -3.29
CA ASP A 230 9.20 -4.18 -4.17
C ASP A 230 8.44 -5.36 -3.52
N ALA A 231 8.11 -5.25 -2.24
CA ALA A 231 7.37 -6.31 -1.53
C ALA A 231 5.97 -6.52 -2.14
N THR A 232 5.75 -7.70 -2.72
CA THR A 232 4.55 -7.95 -3.53
C THR A 232 3.95 -9.32 -3.26
N LEU A 233 2.62 -9.37 -3.09
CA LEU A 233 1.80 -10.58 -3.09
C LEU A 233 1.22 -10.75 -4.50
N LYS A 234 1.64 -11.79 -5.22
CA LYS A 234 1.26 -11.99 -6.62
C LYS A 234 0.46 -13.28 -6.80
N GLY A 235 -0.79 -13.15 -7.26
CA GLY A 235 -1.69 -14.26 -7.51
C GLY A 235 -2.62 -14.63 -6.35
N TYR A 236 -2.61 -13.89 -5.25
CA TYR A 236 -3.48 -14.11 -4.09
C TYR A 236 -3.65 -12.83 -3.27
N GLY A 237 -4.67 -12.81 -2.41
CA GLY A 237 -5.00 -11.71 -1.53
C GLY A 237 -4.89 -12.07 -0.04
N ILE A 238 -5.50 -11.24 0.81
CA ILE A 238 -5.55 -11.40 2.26
C ILE A 238 -7.01 -11.46 2.70
N CYS A 239 -7.40 -12.50 3.45
CA CYS A 239 -8.74 -12.63 4.03
C CYS A 239 -8.69 -12.47 5.55
N LEU A 240 -9.52 -11.56 6.08
CA LEU A 240 -9.70 -11.30 7.49
C LEU A 240 -11.07 -11.83 7.95
N LYS A 241 -11.08 -12.63 9.02
CA LYS A 241 -12.30 -13.18 9.58
C LYS A 241 -12.21 -13.29 11.10
N ARG A 242 -13.09 -12.61 11.82
CA ARG A 242 -13.05 -12.52 13.30
C ARG A 242 -11.68 -12.06 13.79
N THR A 243 -11.31 -10.86 13.33
CA THR A 243 -10.01 -10.25 13.66
C THR A 243 -10.19 -8.93 14.41
N ARG A 244 -9.17 -8.52 15.16
CA ARG A 244 -9.10 -7.20 15.78
C ARG A 244 -7.68 -6.67 15.81
N GLY A 245 -7.54 -5.38 15.47
CA GLY A 245 -6.23 -4.74 15.51
C GLY A 245 -5.29 -5.34 14.46
N ILE A 246 -5.68 -5.30 13.19
CA ILE A 246 -4.84 -5.72 12.05
C ILE A 246 -4.39 -4.50 11.26
N GLU A 247 -3.14 -4.50 10.86
CA GLU A 247 -2.54 -3.52 9.98
C GLU A 247 -1.98 -4.20 8.73
N ILE A 248 -2.31 -3.66 7.54
CA ILE A 248 -1.82 -4.13 6.24
C ILE A 248 -1.20 -2.93 5.55
N ARG A 249 0.12 -2.96 5.30
CA ARG A 249 0.81 -1.80 4.75
C ARG A 249 1.97 -2.12 3.82
N ASN A 250 2.29 -1.18 2.95
CA ASN A 250 3.47 -1.15 2.08
C ASN A 250 3.62 -2.40 1.21
N LEU A 251 2.51 -2.92 0.69
CA LEU A 251 2.48 -4.11 -0.16
C LEU A 251 1.97 -3.77 -1.56
N GLY A 252 2.58 -4.34 -2.58
CA GLY A 252 1.94 -4.51 -3.88
C GLY A 252 1.05 -5.74 -3.86
N ILE A 253 -0.20 -5.64 -4.30
CA ILE A 253 -1.12 -6.79 -4.41
C ILE A 253 -1.65 -6.83 -5.83
N MET A 254 -1.35 -7.94 -6.54
CA MET A 254 -1.69 -8.06 -7.95
C MET A 254 -2.07 -9.49 -8.34
N LEU A 255 -2.90 -9.61 -9.37
CA LEU A 255 -3.36 -10.87 -9.96
C LEU A 255 -4.06 -11.78 -8.92
N PHE A 256 -4.66 -11.19 -7.88
CA PHE A 256 -5.41 -11.91 -6.85
C PHE A 256 -6.62 -12.63 -7.46
N GLY A 257 -6.99 -13.77 -6.89
CA GLY A 257 -8.00 -14.67 -7.48
C GLY A 257 -9.45 -14.26 -7.23
N ASP A 258 -9.72 -13.58 -6.11
CA ASP A 258 -11.04 -13.12 -5.67
C ASP A 258 -10.88 -11.65 -5.20
N ASP A 259 -10.92 -11.30 -3.91
CA ASP A 259 -10.61 -9.94 -3.44
C ASP A 259 -9.09 -9.79 -3.16
N ALA A 260 -8.52 -8.58 -3.34
CA ALA A 260 -7.17 -8.30 -2.87
C ALA A 260 -7.11 -8.30 -1.33
N VAL A 261 -8.11 -7.67 -0.68
CA VAL A 261 -8.32 -7.77 0.77
C VAL A 261 -9.81 -8.01 1.04
N SER A 262 -10.14 -9.16 1.59
CA SER A 262 -11.51 -9.53 1.99
C SER A 262 -11.68 -9.40 3.51
N LEU A 263 -12.53 -8.46 3.96
CA LEU A 263 -12.94 -8.36 5.36
C LEU A 263 -14.27 -9.11 5.52
N ASP A 264 -14.19 -10.44 5.65
CA ASP A 264 -15.35 -11.35 5.56
C ASP A 264 -16.34 -11.13 6.71
N THR A 265 -15.94 -11.36 7.97
CA THR A 265 -16.90 -11.40 9.09
C THR A 265 -16.28 -10.94 10.40
N ASP A 266 -17.02 -10.12 11.19
CA ASP A 266 -16.69 -9.77 12.58
C ASP A 266 -15.26 -9.20 12.75
N ASN A 267 -14.83 -8.31 11.86
CA ASN A 267 -13.53 -7.67 11.96
C ASN A 267 -13.66 -6.29 12.63
N SER A 268 -12.66 -5.88 13.40
CA SER A 268 -12.66 -4.55 14.01
C SER A 268 -11.26 -3.96 14.20
N ASN A 269 -11.18 -2.63 14.16
CA ASN A 269 -9.93 -1.89 14.27
C ASN A 269 -8.89 -2.35 13.23
N ILE A 270 -9.26 -2.22 11.95
CA ILE A 270 -8.44 -2.63 10.82
C ILE A 270 -7.90 -1.38 10.11
N TRP A 271 -6.60 -1.35 9.85
CA TRP A 271 -5.94 -0.28 9.13
C TRP A 271 -5.22 -0.83 7.89
N ILE A 272 -5.67 -0.38 6.70
CA ILE A 272 -5.12 -0.77 5.40
C ILE A 272 -4.55 0.50 4.75
N HIS A 273 -3.21 0.58 4.63
CA HIS A 273 -2.62 1.83 4.19
C HIS A 273 -1.30 1.66 3.42
N ASN A 274 -0.99 2.65 2.60
CA ASN A 274 0.24 2.68 1.81
C ASN A 274 0.48 1.40 0.98
N ASN A 275 -0.58 0.84 0.38
CA ASN A 275 -0.47 -0.30 -0.51
C ASN A 275 -0.74 0.12 -1.96
N ASP A 276 -0.15 -0.60 -2.92
CA ASP A 276 -0.48 -0.52 -4.33
C ASP A 276 -1.37 -1.70 -4.71
N PHE A 277 -2.58 -1.39 -5.18
CA PHE A 277 -3.54 -2.37 -5.67
C PHE A 277 -3.64 -2.32 -7.19
N TYR A 278 -3.37 -3.44 -7.82
CA TYR A 278 -3.45 -3.61 -9.27
C TYR A 278 -4.64 -4.50 -9.65
N TYR A 279 -4.68 -4.98 -10.92
CA TYR A 279 -5.71 -5.91 -11.34
C TYR A 279 -5.67 -7.22 -10.58
N GLY A 280 -6.88 -7.75 -10.31
CA GLY A 280 -7.07 -9.17 -10.01
C GLY A 280 -7.03 -10.06 -11.26
N SER A 281 -7.22 -11.34 -11.06
CA SER A 281 -7.49 -12.30 -12.14
C SER A 281 -8.90 -12.09 -12.68
N PRO A 282 -9.15 -12.22 -14.00
CA PRO A 282 -10.49 -12.09 -14.54
C PRO A 282 -11.44 -13.13 -13.93
N GLY A 283 -12.63 -12.67 -13.49
CA GLY A 283 -13.69 -13.54 -13.02
C GLY A 283 -14.59 -14.05 -14.14
N HIS A 284 -15.66 -14.75 -13.76
CA HIS A 284 -16.62 -15.32 -14.70
C HIS A 284 -17.59 -14.29 -15.29
N ASP A 285 -17.87 -13.23 -14.55
CA ASP A 285 -18.79 -12.17 -14.94
C ASP A 285 -18.11 -11.11 -15.81
N SER A 286 -18.87 -10.50 -16.72
CA SER A 286 -18.32 -9.51 -17.66
C SER A 286 -17.80 -8.25 -16.98
N ASP A 287 -18.29 -7.93 -15.79
CA ASP A 287 -17.85 -6.80 -14.97
C ASP A 287 -16.62 -7.11 -14.08
N GLN A 288 -16.08 -8.34 -14.18
CA GLN A 288 -14.90 -8.81 -13.46
C GLN A 288 -13.65 -8.95 -14.36
N LYS A 289 -13.60 -8.22 -15.47
CA LYS A 289 -12.43 -8.26 -16.39
C LYS A 289 -11.13 -7.81 -15.71
N LYS A 290 -11.24 -6.87 -14.77
CA LYS A 290 -10.14 -6.31 -13.98
C LYS A 290 -9.94 -7.01 -12.63
N GLY A 291 -10.63 -8.12 -12.36
CA GLY A 291 -10.72 -8.83 -11.09
C GLY A 291 -12.05 -8.61 -10.40
N ASP A 292 -12.26 -9.23 -9.23
CA ASP A 292 -13.41 -8.96 -8.35
C ASP A 292 -13.18 -7.71 -7.47
N GLY A 293 -13.65 -7.65 -6.25
CA GLY A 293 -13.44 -6.49 -5.36
C GLY A 293 -11.97 -6.29 -5.02
N THR A 294 -11.51 -5.03 -4.95
CA THR A 294 -10.15 -4.79 -4.45
C THR A 294 -10.13 -4.89 -2.92
N ILE A 295 -11.02 -4.15 -2.22
CA ILE A 295 -11.20 -4.27 -0.77
C ILE A 295 -12.69 -4.41 -0.47
N ASP A 296 -13.14 -5.61 -0.17
CA ASP A 296 -14.55 -5.86 0.17
C ASP A 296 -14.75 -6.04 1.67
N THR A 297 -15.76 -5.34 2.21
CA THR A 297 -16.11 -5.37 3.63
C THR A 297 -17.50 -5.95 3.80
N LYS A 298 -17.61 -7.03 4.60
CA LYS A 298 -18.84 -7.81 4.76
C LYS A 298 -19.14 -8.02 6.26
N TYR A 299 -20.36 -8.41 6.59
CA TYR A 299 -20.84 -8.97 7.86
C TYR A 299 -20.21 -8.43 9.16
N ARG A 300 -20.69 -7.30 9.66
CA ARG A 300 -20.31 -6.69 10.94
C ARG A 300 -18.81 -6.35 11.07
N SER A 301 -18.13 -6.18 9.95
CA SER A 301 -16.76 -5.68 9.94
C SER A 301 -16.77 -4.16 10.07
N THR A 302 -16.22 -3.62 11.17
CA THR A 302 -16.38 -2.21 11.57
C THR A 302 -15.09 -1.60 12.11
N LYS A 303 -15.07 -0.28 12.30
CA LYS A 303 -13.89 0.47 12.76
C LYS A 303 -12.69 0.25 11.84
N ILE A 304 -12.87 0.60 10.58
CA ILE A 304 -11.90 0.37 9.51
C ILE A 304 -11.40 1.73 9.01
N THR A 305 -10.10 1.84 8.78
CA THR A 305 -9.49 2.98 8.08
C THR A 305 -8.73 2.46 6.86
N ILE A 306 -9.04 3.02 5.70
CA ILE A 306 -8.37 2.76 4.42
C ILE A 306 -7.74 4.07 3.98
N SER A 307 -6.40 4.17 3.98
CA SER A 307 -5.73 5.45 3.81
C SER A 307 -4.41 5.35 3.04
N TYR A 308 -4.08 6.39 2.29
CA TYR A 308 -2.83 6.45 1.53
C TYR A 308 -2.56 5.23 0.62
N ASN A 309 -3.61 4.56 0.12
CA ASN A 309 -3.44 3.50 -0.86
C ASN A 309 -3.52 4.06 -2.28
N HIS A 310 -2.85 3.41 -3.22
CA HIS A 310 -2.93 3.70 -4.63
C HIS A 310 -3.65 2.55 -5.35
N PHE A 311 -4.78 2.86 -5.99
CA PHE A 311 -5.60 1.91 -6.74
C PHE A 311 -5.40 2.15 -8.23
N PHE A 312 -4.72 1.25 -8.91
CA PHE A 312 -4.41 1.33 -10.34
C PHE A 312 -5.52 0.67 -11.17
N ASP A 313 -6.35 1.47 -11.83
CA ASP A 313 -7.38 1.04 -12.80
C ASP A 313 -8.26 -0.14 -12.32
N SER A 314 -8.54 -0.21 -11.02
CA SER A 314 -9.37 -1.27 -10.45
C SER A 314 -10.83 -1.16 -10.91
N GLY A 315 -11.47 -2.26 -11.25
CA GLY A 315 -12.84 -2.28 -11.76
C GLY A 315 -13.90 -2.03 -10.68
N LYS A 316 -13.87 -2.82 -9.62
CA LYS A 316 -14.75 -2.71 -8.44
C LYS A 316 -13.89 -2.47 -7.21
N VAL A 317 -13.64 -1.21 -6.86
CA VAL A 317 -12.60 -0.91 -5.85
C VAL A 317 -13.04 -1.39 -4.46
N MET A 318 -14.18 -0.93 -3.93
CA MET A 318 -14.61 -1.26 -2.56
C MET A 318 -16.12 -1.43 -2.43
N GLY A 319 -16.56 -2.65 -2.12
CA GLY A 319 -17.91 -2.95 -1.66
C GLY A 319 -17.97 -2.96 -0.14
N CYS A 320 -18.61 -1.93 0.46
CA CYS A 320 -18.70 -1.81 1.92
C CYS A 320 -20.11 -2.16 2.37
N GLY A 321 -20.25 -3.24 3.19
CA GLY A 321 -21.53 -3.82 3.57
C GLY A 321 -22.14 -4.66 2.44
N GLY A 322 -22.44 -5.91 2.70
CA GLY A 322 -22.78 -6.85 1.62
C GLY A 322 -24.17 -7.44 1.66
N ALA A 323 -24.75 -7.69 2.82
CA ALA A 323 -25.97 -8.47 2.93
C ALA A 323 -27.13 -7.68 3.54
N THR A 324 -28.35 -8.03 3.14
CA THR A 324 -29.58 -7.56 3.80
C THR A 324 -29.62 -8.01 5.26
N GLY A 325 -29.89 -7.07 6.19
CA GLY A 325 -30.01 -7.32 7.61
C GLY A 325 -28.70 -7.19 8.39
N GLU A 326 -27.67 -6.62 7.81
CA GLU A 326 -26.51 -6.13 8.57
C GLU A 326 -26.91 -4.88 9.37
N ASP A 327 -26.43 -4.77 10.61
CA ASP A 327 -26.62 -3.56 11.40
C ASP A 327 -25.85 -2.40 10.76
N ALA A 328 -26.47 -1.21 10.71
CA ALA A 328 -25.88 0.03 10.20
C ALA A 328 -24.73 0.57 11.09
N SER A 329 -23.98 -0.30 11.71
CA SER A 329 -22.89 0.01 12.64
C SER A 329 -21.49 -0.09 12.02
N LEU A 330 -21.42 -0.21 10.70
CA LEU A 330 -20.14 -0.26 9.99
C LEU A 330 -19.53 1.14 9.95
N LEU A 331 -18.49 1.36 10.76
CA LEU A 331 -17.78 2.62 10.84
C LEU A 331 -16.52 2.53 9.97
N MET A 332 -16.44 3.40 8.96
CA MET A 332 -15.32 3.39 8.01
C MET A 332 -14.77 4.78 7.73
N THR A 333 -13.47 4.87 7.59
CA THR A 333 -12.77 6.09 7.15
C THR A 333 -11.98 5.80 5.87
N PHE A 334 -12.07 6.72 4.93
CA PHE A 334 -11.31 6.69 3.68
C PHE A 334 -10.61 8.03 3.51
N HIS A 335 -9.26 8.06 3.56
CA HIS A 335 -8.55 9.32 3.40
C HIS A 335 -7.22 9.18 2.67
N HIS A 336 -6.86 10.23 1.92
CA HIS A 336 -5.60 10.32 1.19
C HIS A 336 -5.35 9.12 0.24
N ASN A 337 -6.40 8.46 -0.24
CA ASN A 337 -6.25 7.42 -1.26
C ASN A 337 -6.22 8.03 -2.66
N TRP A 338 -5.48 7.41 -3.56
CA TRP A 338 -5.47 7.73 -4.98
C TRP A 338 -6.27 6.68 -5.75
N PHE A 339 -7.42 7.10 -6.27
CA PHE A 339 -8.24 6.29 -7.19
C PHE A 339 -7.85 6.67 -8.61
N ASP A 340 -6.87 5.96 -9.16
CA ASP A 340 -6.17 6.28 -10.40
C ASP A 340 -6.79 5.50 -11.55
N HIS A 341 -7.61 6.16 -12.37
CA HIS A 341 -8.33 5.62 -13.53
C HIS A 341 -9.27 4.44 -13.22
N THR A 342 -9.72 4.32 -11.99
CA THR A 342 -10.59 3.23 -11.53
C THR A 342 -11.99 3.30 -12.14
N ASP A 343 -12.75 2.17 -12.14
CA ASP A 343 -14.09 2.18 -12.74
C ASP A 343 -15.16 2.65 -11.75
N SER A 344 -15.29 2.00 -10.58
CA SER A 344 -16.44 2.22 -9.69
C SER A 344 -16.17 1.79 -8.26
N ARG A 345 -17.13 2.10 -7.37
CA ARG A 345 -17.09 1.72 -5.95
C ARG A 345 -15.89 2.30 -5.21
N CYS A 346 -15.74 3.63 -5.27
CA CYS A 346 -14.61 4.31 -4.63
C CYS A 346 -15.01 5.18 -3.41
N PRO A 347 -15.75 4.68 -2.38
CA PRO A 347 -16.37 3.36 -2.21
C PRO A 347 -17.86 3.29 -2.63
N ARG A 348 -18.46 2.06 -2.68
CA ARG A 348 -19.90 1.83 -2.61
C ARG A 348 -20.27 1.47 -1.18
N LEU A 349 -21.15 2.25 -0.57
CA LEU A 349 -21.57 2.13 0.83
C LEU A 349 -22.93 1.49 0.96
N HIS A 350 -23.08 0.54 1.88
CA HIS A 350 -24.31 -0.15 2.22
C HIS A 350 -24.31 -0.46 3.72
N TYR A 351 -25.28 0.02 4.48
CA TYR A 351 -25.29 -0.01 5.96
C TYR A 351 -24.03 0.56 6.60
N THR A 352 -23.41 1.57 6.01
CA THR A 352 -22.10 2.07 6.41
C THR A 352 -22.16 3.55 6.80
N THR A 353 -21.58 3.90 7.94
CA THR A 353 -21.27 5.27 8.33
C THR A 353 -19.83 5.57 7.96
N ALA A 354 -19.62 6.47 7.02
CA ALA A 354 -18.33 6.72 6.40
C ALA A 354 -17.88 8.17 6.50
N HIS A 355 -16.64 8.39 6.92
CA HIS A 355 -15.94 9.67 6.76
C HIS A 355 -14.96 9.54 5.58
N ILE A 356 -15.13 10.36 4.56
CA ILE A 356 -14.39 10.30 3.29
C ILE A 356 -13.76 11.67 3.03
N TYR A 357 -12.44 11.79 3.18
CA TYR A 357 -11.77 13.07 3.07
C TYR A 357 -10.38 12.99 2.43
N ASN A 358 -9.98 14.06 1.78
CA ASN A 358 -8.66 14.22 1.15
C ASN A 358 -8.26 13.09 0.18
N ASN A 359 -9.22 12.41 -0.43
CA ASN A 359 -8.93 11.44 -1.49
C ASN A 359 -8.82 12.16 -2.84
N TYR A 360 -8.00 11.62 -3.73
CA TYR A 360 -7.89 12.04 -5.11
C TYR A 360 -8.54 11.00 -6.04
N TYR A 361 -9.58 11.44 -6.74
CA TYR A 361 -10.29 10.65 -7.75
C TYR A 361 -9.85 11.14 -9.12
N ASP A 362 -9.13 10.32 -9.86
CA ASP A 362 -8.42 10.68 -11.09
C ASP A 362 -8.94 9.83 -12.25
N GLY A 363 -9.73 10.43 -13.16
CA GLY A 363 -10.23 9.78 -14.38
C GLY A 363 -11.25 8.65 -14.17
N VAL A 364 -12.00 8.63 -13.05
CA VAL A 364 -12.91 7.53 -12.68
C VAL A 364 -14.04 7.32 -13.70
N ALA A 365 -14.18 6.07 -14.16
CA ALA A 365 -15.00 5.75 -15.35
C ALA A 365 -16.51 5.72 -15.10
N THR A 366 -16.98 5.16 -14.00
CA THR A 366 -18.43 5.06 -13.71
C THR A 366 -18.83 6.00 -12.59
N TYR A 367 -18.36 5.77 -11.36
CA TYR A 367 -18.65 6.63 -10.22
C TYR A 367 -17.60 6.54 -9.12
N GLY A 368 -17.39 7.66 -8.43
CA GLY A 368 -16.58 7.73 -7.23
C GLY A 368 -17.32 7.12 -6.03
N ILE A 369 -18.10 7.92 -5.32
CA ILE A 369 -18.81 7.53 -4.10
C ILE A 369 -20.25 7.15 -4.43
N GLY A 370 -20.65 5.92 -4.09
CA GLY A 370 -22.02 5.43 -4.24
C GLY A 370 -22.65 5.15 -2.88
N ASN A 371 -23.72 5.89 -2.53
CA ASN A 371 -24.36 5.79 -1.22
C ASN A 371 -25.70 5.07 -1.33
N THR A 372 -25.83 3.92 -0.65
CA THR A 372 -27.02 3.07 -0.69
C THR A 372 -27.62 2.88 0.71
N THR A 373 -28.56 1.95 0.85
CA THR A 373 -29.40 1.67 2.02
C THR A 373 -28.74 1.96 3.36
N GLU A 374 -29.38 2.78 4.17
CA GLU A 374 -29.00 3.12 5.57
C GLU A 374 -27.57 3.67 5.74
N SER A 375 -26.91 4.07 4.66
CA SER A 375 -25.57 4.59 4.76
C SER A 375 -25.54 6.10 4.98
N ASN A 376 -24.55 6.56 5.72
CA ASN A 376 -24.27 7.96 6.01
C ASN A 376 -22.85 8.28 5.58
N ALA A 377 -22.68 9.21 4.63
CA ALA A 377 -21.36 9.62 4.17
C ALA A 377 -21.12 11.10 4.49
N PHE A 378 -20.09 11.41 5.25
CA PHE A 378 -19.52 12.75 5.33
C PHE A 378 -18.35 12.83 4.34
N VAL A 379 -18.49 13.65 3.31
CA VAL A 379 -17.57 13.76 2.18
C VAL A 379 -16.98 15.16 2.17
N GLU A 380 -15.72 15.31 2.57
CA GLU A 380 -15.10 16.63 2.69
C GLU A 380 -13.70 16.70 2.05
N GLN A 381 -13.39 17.84 1.44
CA GLN A 381 -12.06 18.18 0.95
C GLN A 381 -11.42 17.09 0.06
N ASN A 382 -12.23 16.39 -0.74
CA ASN A 382 -11.73 15.48 -1.77
C ASN A 382 -11.57 16.23 -3.10
N VAL A 383 -10.70 15.72 -3.96
CA VAL A 383 -10.50 16.24 -5.32
C VAL A 383 -10.97 15.23 -6.35
N PHE A 384 -11.84 15.67 -7.25
CA PHE A 384 -12.38 14.88 -8.35
C PHE A 384 -11.95 15.48 -9.69
N ARG A 385 -11.01 14.83 -10.39
CA ARG A 385 -10.54 15.22 -11.73
C ARG A 385 -11.11 14.28 -12.78
N ASN A 386 -11.85 14.83 -13.72
CA ASN A 386 -12.44 14.09 -14.86
C ASN A 386 -13.18 12.80 -14.44
N VAL A 387 -13.93 12.85 -13.35
CA VAL A 387 -14.75 11.75 -12.83
C VAL A 387 -16.12 11.77 -13.49
N ASN A 388 -16.64 10.63 -13.95
CA ASN A 388 -17.94 10.60 -14.63
C ASN A 388 -19.10 10.97 -13.69
N ARG A 389 -19.15 10.38 -12.49
CA ARG A 389 -20.12 10.69 -11.42
C ARG A 389 -19.39 10.74 -10.07
N PRO A 390 -19.08 11.93 -9.54
CA PRO A 390 -18.27 12.04 -8.32
C PRO A 390 -18.91 11.39 -7.09
N MET A 391 -20.22 11.67 -6.90
CA MET A 391 -21.02 11.15 -5.79
C MET A 391 -22.40 10.82 -6.31
N MET A 392 -23.01 9.74 -5.80
CA MET A 392 -24.38 9.35 -6.12
C MET A 392 -25.08 8.84 -4.88
N ILE A 393 -26.37 9.14 -4.77
CA ILE A 393 -27.30 8.48 -3.87
C ILE A 393 -28.20 7.56 -4.71
N SER A 394 -28.31 6.30 -4.32
CA SER A 394 -29.12 5.33 -5.05
C SER A 394 -30.60 5.75 -5.10
N GLY A 395 -31.20 5.67 -6.27
CA GLY A 395 -32.60 5.95 -6.48
C GLY A 395 -32.98 7.42 -6.60
N GLN A 396 -32.02 8.35 -6.66
CA GLN A 396 -32.28 9.79 -6.82
C GLN A 396 -31.12 10.53 -7.52
N GLY A 397 -31.31 11.82 -7.79
CA GLY A 397 -30.30 12.70 -8.36
C GLY A 397 -29.76 12.17 -9.69
N THR A 398 -28.44 12.23 -9.88
CA THR A 398 -27.81 11.80 -11.14
C THR A 398 -27.94 10.29 -11.42
N ASP A 399 -28.23 9.47 -10.42
CA ASP A 399 -28.55 8.05 -10.63
C ASP A 399 -29.87 7.84 -11.40
N LYS A 400 -30.80 8.76 -11.29
CA LYS A 400 -32.12 8.68 -11.92
C LYS A 400 -32.30 9.64 -13.10
N TYR A 401 -31.39 10.58 -13.30
CA TYR A 401 -31.48 11.58 -14.33
C TYR A 401 -31.14 11.01 -15.71
N ASP A 402 -32.11 11.14 -16.66
CA ASP A 402 -31.90 10.84 -18.07
C ASP A 402 -31.68 12.13 -18.84
N SER A 403 -30.44 12.36 -19.27
CA SER A 403 -30.04 13.54 -20.02
C SER A 403 -30.71 13.63 -21.42
N THR A 404 -31.18 12.52 -21.98
CA THR A 404 -31.85 12.47 -23.28
C THR A 404 -33.27 13.02 -23.20
N THR A 405 -33.97 12.71 -22.12
CA THR A 405 -35.37 13.14 -21.90
C THR A 405 -35.48 14.36 -20.99
N GLY A 406 -34.40 14.73 -20.28
CA GLY A 406 -34.39 15.79 -19.27
C GLY A 406 -35.25 15.47 -18.04
N THR A 407 -35.50 14.18 -17.78
CA THR A 407 -36.41 13.73 -16.70
C THR A 407 -35.72 12.72 -15.79
N TYR A 408 -36.30 12.52 -14.59
CA TYR A 408 -35.88 11.48 -13.67
C TYR A 408 -36.61 10.16 -13.98
N SER A 409 -35.81 9.11 -14.24
CA SER A 409 -36.34 7.80 -14.63
C SER A 409 -36.79 6.99 -13.41
N LEU A 410 -37.87 6.21 -13.56
CA LEU A 410 -38.31 5.21 -12.60
C LEU A 410 -37.58 3.85 -12.78
N LYS A 411 -36.76 3.72 -13.84
CA LYS A 411 -35.96 2.50 -14.11
C LYS A 411 -34.84 2.35 -13.10
N GLY A 412 -34.36 1.14 -12.96
CA GLY A 412 -33.36 0.69 -11.99
C GLY A 412 -32.32 1.73 -11.50
N THR A 413 -31.63 1.40 -10.48
CA THR A 413 -30.54 2.21 -9.90
C THR A 413 -29.20 1.56 -10.17
N PHE A 414 -28.08 2.26 -9.93
CA PHE A 414 -26.74 1.68 -10.06
C PHE A 414 -26.52 0.48 -9.12
N SER A 415 -27.29 0.39 -8.04
CA SER A 415 -27.14 -0.64 -7.00
C SER A 415 -28.34 -1.58 -6.86
N GLY A 416 -29.49 -1.24 -7.42
CA GLY A 416 -30.75 -1.94 -7.16
C GLY A 416 -31.28 -1.81 -5.73
N GLN A 417 -30.77 -0.86 -4.94
CA GLN A 417 -31.07 -0.68 -3.51
C GLN A 417 -31.60 0.73 -3.23
N ASP A 418 -32.16 0.94 -2.04
CA ASP A 418 -32.56 2.26 -1.56
C ASP A 418 -31.36 3.21 -1.42
N GLY A 419 -31.64 4.50 -1.29
CA GLY A 419 -30.63 5.53 -1.08
C GLY A 419 -30.21 5.65 0.38
N GLY A 420 -28.96 6.09 0.60
CA GLY A 420 -28.47 6.60 1.88
C GLY A 420 -28.46 8.13 1.89
N MET A 421 -27.62 8.74 2.74
CA MET A 421 -27.47 10.19 2.82
C MET A 421 -26.00 10.62 2.73
N THR A 422 -25.75 11.66 1.94
CA THR A 422 -24.42 12.26 1.75
C THR A 422 -24.44 13.72 2.20
N LYS A 423 -23.59 14.06 3.17
CA LYS A 423 -23.22 15.44 3.55
C LYS A 423 -21.92 15.79 2.85
N ALA A 424 -21.88 16.92 2.12
CA ALA A 424 -20.71 17.35 1.36
C ALA A 424 -20.18 18.69 1.89
N TYR A 425 -18.87 18.81 2.02
CA TYR A 425 -18.20 20.04 2.45
C TYR A 425 -16.88 20.22 1.68
N ASP A 426 -16.68 21.40 1.09
CA ASP A 426 -15.39 21.88 0.54
C ASP A 426 -14.66 20.88 -0.40
N ASN A 427 -15.41 20.15 -1.26
CA ASN A 427 -14.82 19.27 -2.27
C ASN A 427 -14.51 20.05 -3.55
N LEU A 428 -13.41 19.69 -4.23
CA LEU A 428 -12.94 20.34 -5.46
C LEU A 428 -13.23 19.46 -6.69
N PHE A 429 -13.86 20.05 -7.71
CA PHE A 429 -14.18 19.39 -8.97
C PHE A 429 -13.41 20.03 -10.11
N LEU A 430 -12.57 19.24 -10.78
CA LEU A 430 -11.63 19.69 -11.82
C LEU A 430 -11.99 19.09 -13.19
N GLU A 431 -11.53 19.77 -14.22
CA GLU A 431 -11.67 19.38 -15.64
C GLU A 431 -13.13 19.05 -16.03
N ASN A 432 -13.36 17.90 -16.68
CA ASN A 432 -14.67 17.49 -17.17
C ASN A 432 -15.50 16.74 -16.13
N THR A 433 -15.28 16.98 -14.83
CA THR A 433 -16.12 16.41 -13.78
C THR A 433 -17.47 17.11 -13.77
N PRO A 434 -18.61 16.39 -13.91
CA PRO A 434 -19.94 17.00 -13.94
C PRO A 434 -20.27 17.66 -12.59
N LYS A 435 -21.10 18.71 -12.67
CA LYS A 435 -21.66 19.35 -11.49
C LYS A 435 -22.63 18.41 -10.78
N LEU A 436 -22.52 18.31 -9.46
CA LEU A 436 -23.51 17.62 -8.62
C LEU A 436 -24.81 18.42 -8.54
N VAL A 437 -25.91 17.72 -8.33
CA VAL A 437 -27.16 18.33 -7.92
C VAL A 437 -27.21 18.34 -6.39
N TYR A 438 -27.21 19.54 -5.82
CA TYR A 438 -27.32 19.68 -4.36
C TYR A 438 -28.77 19.83 -3.91
N GLN A 439 -29.06 19.50 -2.67
CA GLN A 439 -30.40 19.59 -2.07
C GLN A 439 -30.98 21.00 -2.14
N THR A 440 -30.17 22.04 -2.10
CA THR A 440 -30.61 23.45 -2.28
C THR A 440 -31.08 23.74 -3.71
N GLU A 441 -30.61 23.03 -4.71
CA GLU A 441 -30.99 23.15 -6.12
C GLU A 441 -32.23 22.30 -6.42
N ASN A 442 -32.27 21.08 -5.87
CA ASN A 442 -33.42 20.19 -6.01
C ASN A 442 -33.69 19.43 -4.70
N PRO A 443 -34.70 19.83 -3.91
CA PRO A 443 -34.97 19.24 -2.60
C PRO A 443 -35.32 17.75 -2.58
N THR A 444 -35.66 17.16 -3.71
CA THR A 444 -36.07 15.75 -3.83
C THR A 444 -35.09 14.93 -4.65
N GLN A 445 -34.45 15.50 -5.67
CA GLN A 445 -33.57 14.78 -6.58
C GLN A 445 -32.15 15.34 -6.48
N PHE A 446 -31.44 14.98 -5.43
CA PHE A 446 -30.10 15.47 -5.15
C PHE A 446 -29.08 14.34 -4.95
N ASP A 447 -27.81 14.64 -5.19
CA ASP A 447 -26.66 13.74 -5.00
C ASP A 447 -26.01 13.91 -3.60
N ALA A 448 -26.11 15.11 -3.04
CA ALA A 448 -25.57 15.43 -1.73
C ALA A 448 -26.25 16.65 -1.10
N TYR A 449 -26.21 16.74 0.21
CA TYR A 449 -26.52 17.96 0.96
C TYR A 449 -25.23 18.76 1.15
N LEU A 450 -25.17 19.94 0.54
CA LEU A 450 -24.02 20.83 0.65
C LEU A 450 -24.14 21.68 1.91
N VAL A 451 -23.12 21.64 2.78
CA VAL A 451 -23.00 22.51 3.95
C VAL A 451 -21.97 23.60 3.73
N THR A 452 -22.15 24.73 4.42
CA THR A 452 -21.26 25.89 4.34
C THR A 452 -20.19 25.90 5.43
N THR A 453 -20.41 25.15 6.50
CA THR A 453 -19.45 24.93 7.58
C THR A 453 -19.37 23.45 7.92
N ARG A 454 -18.20 23.00 8.31
CA ARG A 454 -17.94 21.60 8.63
C ARG A 454 -18.84 21.06 9.76
N SER A 455 -19.16 21.89 10.74
CA SER A 455 -19.96 21.53 11.93
C SER A 455 -21.46 21.65 11.72
N GLU A 456 -21.94 22.06 10.55
CA GLU A 456 -23.39 22.17 10.27
C GLU A 456 -24.05 20.79 10.31
N GLN A 457 -25.20 20.70 10.99
CA GLN A 457 -26.01 19.48 11.06
C GLN A 457 -27.12 19.51 10.02
N LEU A 458 -27.44 18.36 9.46
CA LEU A 458 -28.55 18.22 8.53
C LEU A 458 -29.87 18.05 9.31
N PRO A 459 -30.97 18.71 8.86
CA PRO A 459 -32.29 18.52 9.46
C PRO A 459 -32.82 17.09 9.23
N ASP A 460 -33.45 16.49 10.23
CA ASP A 460 -34.08 15.16 10.13
C ASP A 460 -35.21 15.09 9.10
N THR A 461 -35.69 16.23 8.64
CA THR A 461 -36.70 16.33 7.58
C THR A 461 -36.13 16.12 6.19
N VAL A 462 -34.81 16.23 6.01
CA VAL A 462 -34.14 15.94 4.75
C VAL A 462 -33.81 14.45 4.71
N LYS A 463 -34.44 13.77 3.74
CA LYS A 463 -34.36 12.30 3.65
C LYS A 463 -34.11 11.86 2.21
N SER A 464 -33.51 10.67 2.08
CA SER A 464 -33.42 10.01 0.77
C SER A 464 -34.81 9.72 0.20
N VAL A 465 -34.95 9.80 -1.13
CA VAL A 465 -36.20 9.58 -1.83
C VAL A 465 -36.69 8.13 -1.70
N THR A 466 -35.76 7.20 -1.81
CA THR A 466 -36.00 5.78 -1.58
C THR A 466 -35.45 5.38 -0.23
N GLY A 467 -36.18 4.61 0.57
CA GLY A 467 -35.83 4.21 1.92
C GLY A 467 -36.17 5.23 3.01
N GLY A 468 -36.22 6.54 2.70
CA GLY A 468 -36.61 7.58 3.66
C GLY A 468 -35.58 7.82 4.78
N TRP A 469 -34.32 7.56 4.54
CA TRP A 469 -33.23 7.69 5.52
C TRP A 469 -32.81 9.16 5.70
N ALA A 470 -32.74 9.61 6.96
CA ALA A 470 -32.15 10.89 7.33
C ALA A 470 -30.64 10.71 7.63
N TYR A 471 -29.88 11.77 7.49
CA TYR A 471 -28.48 11.77 7.88
C TYR A 471 -28.30 11.73 9.40
N SER A 472 -27.44 10.88 9.91
CA SER A 472 -27.29 10.64 11.34
C SER A 472 -26.52 11.72 12.11
N ASN A 473 -25.93 12.69 11.43
CA ASN A 473 -25.05 13.72 12.01
C ASN A 473 -23.88 13.16 12.88
N PHE A 474 -23.41 11.95 12.53
CA PHE A 474 -22.35 11.26 13.27
C PHE A 474 -21.05 12.06 13.36
N ASP A 475 -20.74 12.84 12.32
CA ASP A 475 -19.53 13.65 12.19
C ASP A 475 -19.46 14.83 13.17
N THR A 476 -20.60 15.22 13.73
CA THR A 476 -20.70 16.28 14.76
C THR A 476 -20.98 15.72 16.17
N SER A 477 -20.95 14.40 16.33
CA SER A 477 -21.17 13.75 17.63
C SER A 477 -19.91 13.82 18.50
N ASP A 478 -20.10 13.83 19.83
CA ASP A 478 -19.00 13.81 20.81
C ASP A 478 -18.11 12.55 20.70
N SER A 479 -18.61 11.51 20.05
CA SER A 479 -17.88 10.25 19.84
C SER A 479 -17.05 10.24 18.54
N MET A 480 -17.16 11.29 17.71
CA MET A 480 -16.36 11.36 16.48
C MET A 480 -14.88 11.63 16.82
N TYR A 481 -13.98 10.93 16.13
CA TYR A 481 -12.55 11.21 16.27
C TYR A 481 -12.19 12.59 15.72
N VAL A 482 -11.12 13.18 16.23
CA VAL A 482 -10.58 14.44 15.71
C VAL A 482 -9.81 14.14 14.42
N SER A 483 -10.10 14.86 13.35
CA SER A 483 -9.34 14.84 12.10
C SER A 483 -8.90 16.24 11.71
N VAL A 484 -7.72 16.31 11.10
CA VAL A 484 -7.15 17.55 10.57
C VAL A 484 -6.93 17.40 9.07
N PRO A 485 -7.98 17.59 8.25
CA PRO A 485 -7.87 17.43 6.82
C PRO A 485 -6.82 18.36 6.19
N THR A 486 -6.07 17.85 5.23
CA THR A 486 -5.21 18.63 4.34
C THR A 486 -6.06 19.65 3.56
N PRO A 487 -5.66 20.91 3.44
CA PRO A 487 -6.38 21.89 2.61
C PRO A 487 -6.59 21.33 1.18
N VAL A 488 -7.80 21.54 0.65
CA VAL A 488 -8.23 20.87 -0.60
C VAL A 488 -7.32 21.16 -1.80
N ASP A 489 -6.71 22.34 -1.86
CA ASP A 489 -5.75 22.77 -2.88
C ASP A 489 -4.38 22.07 -2.79
N GLN A 490 -4.09 21.39 -1.68
CA GLN A 490 -2.86 20.62 -1.45
C GLN A 490 -3.06 19.10 -1.56
N VAL A 491 -4.30 18.65 -1.69
CA VAL A 491 -4.64 17.21 -1.66
C VAL A 491 -3.97 16.44 -2.77
N VAL A 492 -3.98 16.95 -4.00
CA VAL A 492 -3.40 16.23 -5.15
C VAL A 492 -1.90 15.99 -4.97
N ASP A 493 -1.17 17.02 -4.57
CA ASP A 493 0.28 16.92 -4.35
C ASP A 493 0.59 15.99 -3.18
N ASN A 494 -0.18 16.08 -2.08
CA ASN A 494 -0.03 15.21 -0.92
C ASN A 494 -0.30 13.75 -1.27
N VAL A 495 -1.42 13.47 -1.94
CA VAL A 495 -1.80 12.11 -2.33
C VAL A 495 -0.77 11.51 -3.29
N LYS A 496 -0.34 12.24 -4.32
CA LYS A 496 0.68 11.77 -5.25
C LYS A 496 2.04 11.52 -4.61
N ALA A 497 2.38 12.26 -3.55
CA ALA A 497 3.65 12.10 -2.85
C ALA A 497 3.68 10.94 -1.86
N TYR A 498 2.54 10.60 -1.24
CA TYR A 498 2.50 9.72 -0.07
C TYR A 498 1.59 8.50 -0.20
N SER A 499 0.74 8.40 -1.23
CA SER A 499 -0.11 7.22 -1.44
C SER A 499 0.67 6.10 -2.14
N GLY A 500 0.27 4.86 -1.84
CA GLY A 500 0.95 3.67 -2.33
C GLY A 500 2.15 3.28 -1.48
N ARG A 501 2.91 2.33 -1.99
CA ARG A 501 4.15 1.84 -1.35
C ARG A 501 5.22 2.93 -1.25
N LEU A 502 6.19 2.70 -0.38
CA LEU A 502 7.37 3.55 -0.23
C LEU A 502 8.00 3.83 -1.61
N ASP A 503 8.40 5.09 -1.83
CA ASP A 503 8.98 5.56 -3.09
C ASP A 503 8.09 5.35 -4.33
N GLY A 504 6.78 5.17 -4.16
CA GLY A 504 5.82 4.92 -5.25
C GLY A 504 5.82 3.49 -5.79
N GLY A 505 6.43 2.54 -5.06
CA GLY A 505 6.67 1.18 -5.55
C GLY A 505 7.78 1.11 -6.59
N ASP A 506 8.15 -0.10 -7.00
CA ASP A 506 9.18 -0.33 -8.03
C ASP A 506 8.60 -0.59 -9.44
N LEU A 507 7.29 -0.84 -9.55
CA LEU A 507 6.58 -0.88 -10.82
C LEU A 507 6.23 0.55 -11.26
N ALA A 508 7.12 1.20 -12.00
CA ALA A 508 6.86 2.53 -12.54
C ALA A 508 5.75 2.47 -13.60
N TRP A 509 4.57 3.00 -13.28
CA TRP A 509 3.43 3.09 -14.18
C TRP A 509 2.87 4.52 -14.23
N GLN A 510 2.45 4.94 -15.40
CA GLN A 510 1.78 6.22 -15.60
C GLN A 510 0.71 6.04 -16.68
N PHE A 511 -0.52 6.46 -16.39
CA PHE A 511 -1.62 6.49 -17.35
C PHE A 511 -1.49 7.65 -18.34
N ASP A 512 -2.02 7.47 -19.54
CA ASP A 512 -2.24 8.53 -20.52
C ASP A 512 -3.67 9.05 -20.37
N ASN A 513 -3.83 10.19 -19.69
CA ASN A 513 -5.14 10.79 -19.43
C ASN A 513 -6.00 10.99 -20.69
N SER A 514 -5.38 11.13 -21.87
CA SER A 514 -6.12 11.31 -23.13
C SER A 514 -6.78 10.01 -23.63
N VAL A 515 -6.36 8.87 -23.11
CA VAL A 515 -6.84 7.52 -23.51
C VAL A 515 -7.49 6.79 -22.36
N ASP A 516 -6.90 6.90 -21.15
CA ASP A 516 -7.27 6.09 -19.99
C ASP A 516 -8.37 6.73 -19.14
N ASP A 517 -8.56 8.07 -19.20
CA ASP A 517 -9.63 8.75 -18.46
C ASP A 517 -11.01 8.20 -18.82
N LYS A 518 -11.78 7.79 -17.80
CA LYS A 518 -13.14 7.24 -17.92
C LYS A 518 -13.23 5.98 -18.82
N ASN A 519 -12.13 5.27 -18.97
CA ASN A 519 -12.08 4.06 -19.77
C ASN A 519 -12.42 2.83 -18.91
N HIS A 520 -13.38 2.02 -19.37
CA HIS A 520 -13.80 0.78 -18.70
C HIS A 520 -13.01 -0.44 -19.14
N ASP A 521 -12.26 -0.33 -20.23
CA ASP A 521 -11.51 -1.46 -20.76
C ASP A 521 -10.26 -1.71 -19.91
N VAL A 522 -9.82 -2.96 -19.90
CA VAL A 522 -8.54 -3.32 -19.29
C VAL A 522 -7.42 -2.62 -20.04
N ASN A 523 -6.60 -1.83 -19.35
CA ASN A 523 -5.36 -1.33 -19.93
C ASN A 523 -4.40 -2.51 -20.15
N THR A 524 -4.28 -2.94 -21.42
CA THR A 524 -3.53 -4.14 -21.78
C THR A 524 -2.04 -4.03 -21.47
N SER A 525 -1.48 -2.82 -21.53
CA SER A 525 -0.08 -2.57 -21.21
C SER A 525 0.18 -2.70 -19.71
N LEU A 526 -0.71 -2.16 -18.86
CA LEU A 526 -0.65 -2.37 -17.41
C LEU A 526 -0.80 -3.86 -17.07
N LYS A 527 -1.79 -4.54 -17.69
CA LYS A 527 -2.00 -5.98 -17.48
C LYS A 527 -0.75 -6.78 -17.82
N GLN A 528 -0.09 -6.47 -18.92
CA GLN A 528 1.16 -7.13 -19.31
C GLN A 528 2.27 -6.82 -18.30
N ALA A 529 2.42 -5.54 -17.88
CA ALA A 529 3.44 -5.14 -16.93
C ALA A 529 3.33 -5.89 -15.60
N ILE A 530 2.11 -6.02 -15.03
CA ILE A 530 1.92 -6.77 -13.77
C ILE A 530 2.04 -8.29 -13.96
N THR A 531 1.72 -8.81 -15.15
CA THR A 531 1.89 -10.23 -15.47
C THR A 531 3.37 -10.59 -15.51
N ASP A 532 4.19 -9.76 -16.13
CA ASP A 532 5.63 -9.97 -16.29
C ASP A 532 6.43 -9.40 -15.10
N TYR A 533 5.76 -8.78 -14.14
CA TYR A 533 6.44 -8.15 -13.00
C TYR A 533 7.25 -9.17 -12.19
N GLU A 534 8.49 -8.83 -11.98
CA GLU A 534 9.41 -9.48 -11.05
C GLU A 534 10.23 -8.41 -10.34
N SER A 535 10.44 -8.56 -9.03
CA SER A 535 11.36 -7.70 -8.29
C SER A 535 12.80 -7.87 -8.79
N SER A 536 13.56 -6.80 -8.80
CA SER A 536 15.00 -6.85 -9.09
C SER A 536 15.86 -7.37 -7.91
N LEU A 537 15.23 -7.87 -6.87
CA LEU A 537 15.89 -8.47 -5.70
C LEU A 537 16.70 -9.70 -6.12
N VAL A 538 18.00 -9.68 -5.83
CA VAL A 538 18.94 -10.77 -6.10
C VAL A 538 19.08 -11.68 -4.88
N GLY A 539 19.16 -11.10 -3.67
CA GLY A 539 19.33 -11.88 -2.45
C GLY A 539 19.10 -11.07 -1.18
N ILE A 540 18.88 -11.80 -0.09
CA ILE A 540 18.70 -11.29 1.26
C ILE A 540 19.90 -11.77 2.08
N GLN A 541 20.62 -10.86 2.76
CA GLN A 541 21.88 -11.24 3.43
C GLN A 541 21.71 -12.39 4.42
N ALA A 542 20.61 -12.42 5.18
CA ALA A 542 20.34 -13.47 6.16
C ALA A 542 20.00 -14.84 5.54
N GLU A 543 19.51 -14.87 4.30
CA GLU A 543 19.09 -16.11 3.61
C GLU A 543 20.16 -16.59 2.62
N ASP A 544 20.60 -15.73 1.72
CA ASP A 544 21.44 -16.06 0.57
C ASP A 544 22.88 -15.59 0.73
N GLY A 545 23.15 -14.71 1.71
CA GLY A 545 24.39 -13.94 1.79
C GLY A 545 24.48 -12.87 0.70
N ILE A 546 25.58 -12.14 0.67
CA ILE A 546 25.89 -11.18 -0.39
C ILE A 546 26.82 -11.83 -1.40
N THR A 547 26.44 -11.86 -2.67
CA THR A 547 27.29 -12.37 -3.73
C THR A 547 28.24 -11.30 -4.25
N THR A 548 29.56 -11.59 -4.21
CA THR A 548 30.64 -10.65 -4.60
C THR A 548 30.87 -10.57 -6.11
N GLY A 549 29.95 -11.04 -6.93
CA GLY A 549 30.01 -10.86 -8.38
C GLY A 549 29.09 -9.72 -8.79
N ILE A 550 29.60 -8.73 -9.53
CA ILE A 550 28.76 -8.10 -10.52
C ILE A 550 28.29 -9.29 -11.38
N HIS A 551 27.09 -9.80 -11.14
CA HIS A 551 26.41 -10.55 -12.16
C HIS A 551 26.18 -9.53 -13.27
N ASN A 552 27.16 -9.41 -14.18
CA ASN A 552 26.78 -9.02 -15.52
C ASN A 552 25.60 -9.93 -15.83
N PRO A 553 24.37 -9.41 -16.00
CA PRO A 553 23.31 -10.25 -16.48
C PRO A 553 23.94 -10.95 -17.67
N THR A 554 23.90 -12.27 -17.68
CA THR A 554 24.08 -13.00 -18.92
C THR A 554 22.94 -12.46 -19.75
N VAL A 555 23.23 -11.37 -20.47
CA VAL A 555 22.35 -10.88 -21.52
C VAL A 555 22.30 -12.10 -22.41
N ASN A 556 21.27 -12.92 -22.25
CA ASN A 556 20.84 -13.81 -23.29
C ASN A 556 20.64 -12.82 -24.43
N PHE A 557 21.63 -12.74 -25.32
CA PHE A 557 21.57 -11.94 -26.51
C PHE A 557 20.30 -12.39 -27.23
N ILE A 558 19.19 -11.73 -26.89
CA ILE A 558 17.98 -11.80 -27.64
C ILE A 558 18.45 -11.45 -29.05
N ASP A 559 18.25 -12.41 -29.92
CA ASP A 559 18.53 -12.42 -31.34
C ASP A 559 19.05 -11.06 -31.88
N ASP A 560 20.34 -11.00 -32.15
CA ASP A 560 21.13 -9.83 -32.51
C ASP A 560 20.61 -9.07 -33.76
N THR A 561 19.49 -9.51 -34.30
CA THR A 561 18.79 -8.96 -35.48
C THR A 561 17.65 -8.00 -35.13
N GLN A 562 17.23 -7.91 -33.86
CA GLN A 562 16.06 -7.12 -33.48
C GLN A 562 16.38 -5.63 -33.29
N GLU A 563 15.41 -4.79 -33.64
CA GLU A 563 15.52 -3.34 -33.64
C GLU A 563 14.41 -2.73 -32.76
N TYR A 564 14.76 -1.71 -32.00
CA TYR A 564 13.90 -1.07 -31.02
C TYR A 564 13.86 0.47 -31.23
N ASN A 565 12.76 1.11 -30.84
CA ASN A 565 12.71 2.57 -30.73
C ASN A 565 13.41 3.03 -29.44
N LEU A 566 13.46 4.35 -29.19
CA LEU A 566 14.07 4.92 -27.97
C LEU A 566 13.33 4.56 -26.69
N SER A 567 12.07 4.14 -26.78
CA SER A 567 11.26 3.68 -25.65
C SER A 567 11.41 2.17 -25.39
N GLY A 568 12.35 1.49 -26.07
CA GLY A 568 12.59 0.04 -25.90
C GLY A 568 11.57 -0.86 -26.60
N GLN A 569 10.62 -0.34 -27.36
CA GLN A 569 9.63 -1.14 -28.08
C GLN A 569 10.23 -1.70 -29.37
N ARG A 570 9.96 -2.98 -29.64
CA ARG A 570 10.34 -3.64 -30.90
C ARG A 570 9.62 -2.99 -32.06
N ILE A 571 10.37 -2.66 -33.11
CA ILE A 571 9.84 -1.97 -34.28
C ILE A 571 9.79 -2.84 -35.53
N SER A 572 8.84 -2.52 -36.43
CA SER A 572 8.74 -3.13 -37.75
C SER A 572 9.71 -2.53 -38.74
N SER A 573 9.88 -3.18 -39.89
CA SER A 573 10.70 -2.68 -41.00
C SER A 573 10.20 -1.34 -41.58
N SER A 574 8.94 -0.96 -41.33
CA SER A 574 8.31 0.27 -41.79
C SER A 574 8.47 1.44 -40.80
N TYR A 575 9.12 1.27 -39.66
CA TYR A 575 9.32 2.34 -38.69
C TYR A 575 10.34 3.37 -39.20
N HIS A 576 10.01 4.67 -39.12
CA HIS A 576 10.88 5.79 -39.42
C HIS A 576 11.21 6.55 -38.12
N GLY A 577 12.48 6.77 -37.82
CA GLY A 577 12.93 7.45 -36.61
C GLY A 577 14.24 6.90 -36.08
N ILE A 578 14.54 7.20 -34.81
CA ILE A 578 15.76 6.71 -34.16
C ILE A 578 15.56 5.25 -33.75
N VAL A 579 16.42 4.38 -34.27
CA VAL A 579 16.44 2.94 -34.06
C VAL A 579 17.63 2.57 -33.19
N VAL A 580 17.41 1.68 -32.22
CA VAL A 580 18.45 1.06 -31.40
C VAL A 580 18.63 -0.38 -31.84
N LYS A 581 19.84 -0.75 -32.22
CA LYS A 581 20.24 -2.12 -32.56
C LYS A 581 21.67 -2.36 -32.08
N LYS A 582 21.90 -3.47 -31.38
CA LYS A 582 23.21 -3.80 -30.80
C LYS A 582 23.77 -2.65 -29.92
N GLY A 583 22.91 -1.99 -29.16
CA GLY A 583 23.32 -0.85 -28.32
C GLY A 583 23.72 0.43 -29.07
N LYS A 584 23.62 0.45 -30.41
CA LYS A 584 23.91 1.62 -31.25
C LYS A 584 22.64 2.27 -31.76
N LYS A 585 22.63 3.61 -31.81
CA LYS A 585 21.50 4.42 -32.32
C LYS A 585 21.78 4.85 -33.76
N TYR A 586 20.78 4.71 -34.63
CA TYR A 586 20.82 5.28 -36.00
C TYR A 586 19.45 5.81 -36.41
N LEU A 587 19.47 6.75 -37.34
CA LEU A 587 18.24 7.29 -37.92
C LEU A 587 17.85 6.43 -39.12
N ARG A 588 16.67 5.80 -39.03
CA ARG A 588 16.01 5.14 -40.18
C ARG A 588 15.11 6.19 -40.85
N LYS A 589 15.40 6.52 -42.11
CA LYS A 589 14.64 7.44 -42.93
C LYS A 589 13.45 6.77 -43.59
#